data_5a6141dd4aa06108fb6e98b3a484dc14
#
_entry.id   5a6141dd4aa06108fb6e98b3a484dc14
#
_cell.length_a   1.000
_cell.length_b   1.000
_cell.length_c   1.000
_cell.angle_alpha   90.00
_cell.angle_beta   90.00
_cell.angle_gamma   90.00
#
_symmetry.space_group_name_H-M   'P 1'
#
loop_
_entity.id
_entity.type
_entity.pdbx_description
1 polymer ?
#
loop_
_entity_poly.entity_id
_entity_poly.type
_entity_poly.pdbx_seq_one_letter_code
_entity_poly.pdbx_strand_id
1 'polypeptide(L)'
;LPTPAPDDEGAILVATADGKGVPLVRADAQQVPAFDKKERPGNRRMATLGCVYSVDRFVRTPEQIVSALFRDAAESQPEDRPEARFKHYRAFFADAGEDGCDAVPSAYSTWAWMAEEVAARHQSGQPIVRLMDGQLSLWDAAEACLSDFVETLLVADPTQLVVDILDIVHVSSYAWKAAKALYGHKEHQEAFVEDRLLRILRGEVLGVVKGMRRIATQQGLKGEKLKAVTTACNYFENNASRMR
;
A
#
# COMPACT_ATOMS: atom_id res chain seq x y z
N LEU A 1 -15.38 11.49 -13.84
CA LEU A 1 -16.28 11.88 -12.76
C LEU A 1 -16.16 13.39 -12.54
N PRO A 2 -17.19 14.11 -12.11
CA PRO A 2 -17.09 15.54 -11.85
C PRO A 2 -16.18 15.79 -10.65
N THR A 3 -15.33 16.82 -10.75
CA THR A 3 -14.51 17.28 -9.64
C THR A 3 -15.42 17.83 -8.54
N PRO A 4 -15.27 17.39 -7.27
CA PRO A 4 -16.04 17.92 -6.15
C PRO A 4 -15.78 19.42 -5.93
N ALA A 5 -16.76 20.10 -5.30
CA ALA A 5 -16.51 21.47 -4.87
C ALA A 5 -15.47 21.47 -3.73
N PRO A 6 -14.59 22.48 -3.64
CA PRO A 6 -13.56 22.57 -2.59
C PRO A 6 -14.08 22.38 -1.17
N ASP A 7 -15.21 23.02 -0.84
CA ASP A 7 -15.82 23.00 0.49
C ASP A 7 -16.41 21.62 0.88
N ASP A 8 -16.60 20.73 -0.10
CA ASP A 8 -17.13 19.37 0.13
C ASP A 8 -16.03 18.35 0.39
N GLU A 9 -14.77 18.67 0.07
CA GLU A 9 -13.64 17.76 0.28
C GLU A 9 -13.30 17.58 1.77
N GLY A 10 -12.76 16.42 2.10
CA GLY A 10 -12.23 16.14 3.44
C GLY A 10 -10.86 16.80 3.66
N ALA A 11 -10.43 16.85 4.90
CA ALA A 11 -9.20 17.52 5.34
C ALA A 11 -7.90 16.86 4.82
N ILE A 12 -7.96 15.64 4.27
CA ILE A 12 -6.82 14.88 3.75
C ILE A 12 -7.21 14.30 2.38
N LEU A 13 -6.36 14.49 1.37
CA LEU A 13 -6.51 13.85 0.07
C LEU A 13 -5.68 12.56 0.03
N VAL A 14 -6.29 11.45 -0.34
CA VAL A 14 -5.65 10.13 -0.35
C VAL A 14 -5.65 9.57 -1.76
N ALA A 15 -4.47 9.15 -2.22
CA ALA A 15 -4.27 8.40 -3.44
C ALA A 15 -3.77 6.99 -3.09
N THR A 16 -4.50 5.96 -3.49
CA THR A 16 -4.18 4.57 -3.19
C THR A 16 -4.27 3.70 -4.43
N ALA A 17 -3.31 2.78 -4.58
CA ALA A 17 -3.28 1.84 -5.69
C ALA A 17 -2.96 0.43 -5.20
N ASP A 18 -3.58 -0.57 -5.85
CA ASP A 18 -3.31 -1.99 -5.63
C ASP A 18 -3.25 -2.73 -6.96
N GLY A 19 -2.29 -3.65 -7.08
CA GLY A 19 -2.06 -4.45 -8.27
C GLY A 19 -2.55 -5.89 -8.09
N LYS A 20 -3.33 -6.39 -9.06
CA LYS A 20 -3.82 -7.76 -9.02
C LYS A 20 -3.68 -8.48 -10.36
N GLY A 21 -3.14 -9.70 -10.32
CA GLY A 21 -3.14 -10.58 -11.48
C GLY A 21 -4.55 -11.10 -11.78
N VAL A 22 -5.14 -10.65 -12.90
CA VAL A 22 -6.49 -11.02 -13.35
C VAL A 22 -6.38 -12.06 -14.46
N PRO A 23 -7.09 -13.20 -14.39
CA PRO A 23 -7.16 -14.14 -15.49
C PRO A 23 -8.06 -13.56 -16.61
N LEU A 24 -7.52 -13.51 -17.83
CA LEU A 24 -8.25 -13.10 -19.02
C LEU A 24 -8.58 -14.30 -19.89
N VAL A 25 -9.60 -14.19 -20.75
CA VAL A 25 -9.78 -15.13 -21.84
C VAL A 25 -8.59 -15.04 -22.80
N ARG A 26 -8.29 -16.14 -23.50
CA ARG A 26 -7.03 -16.25 -24.28
C ARG A 26 -6.88 -15.16 -25.35
N ALA A 27 -7.98 -14.80 -26.00
CA ALA A 27 -7.97 -13.73 -27.02
C ALA A 27 -7.60 -12.37 -26.45
N ASP A 28 -8.19 -11.99 -25.31
CA ASP A 28 -7.91 -10.70 -24.65
C ASP A 28 -6.50 -10.69 -24.05
N ALA A 29 -6.05 -11.84 -23.51
CA ALA A 29 -4.70 -11.97 -22.97
C ALA A 29 -3.60 -11.75 -24.01
N GLN A 30 -3.88 -11.95 -25.30
CA GLN A 30 -2.95 -11.67 -26.40
C GLN A 30 -2.83 -10.20 -26.73
N GLN A 31 -3.85 -9.40 -26.39
CA GLN A 31 -3.88 -7.95 -26.65
C GLN A 31 -3.23 -7.12 -25.52
N VAL A 32 -3.12 -7.69 -24.33
CA VAL A 32 -2.53 -7.01 -23.16
C VAL A 32 -1.09 -7.45 -22.95
N PRO A 33 -0.09 -6.52 -22.94
CA PRO A 33 1.30 -6.86 -22.72
C PRO A 33 1.52 -7.63 -21.41
N ALA A 34 2.42 -8.60 -21.44
CA ALA A 34 2.89 -9.31 -20.26
C ALA A 34 4.31 -8.86 -19.93
N PHE A 35 4.51 -8.25 -18.77
CA PHE A 35 5.83 -7.89 -18.24
C PHE A 35 6.50 -9.05 -17.47
N ASP A 36 5.92 -10.25 -17.60
CA ASP A 36 6.47 -11.46 -16.98
C ASP A 36 7.67 -11.96 -17.82
N LYS A 37 8.79 -12.28 -17.16
CA LYS A 37 10.01 -12.77 -17.82
C LYS A 37 9.89 -14.19 -18.43
N LYS A 38 8.69 -14.73 -18.52
CA LYS A 38 8.45 -16.06 -19.08
C LYS A 38 8.34 -16.01 -20.60
N GLU A 39 9.02 -16.94 -21.27
CA GLU A 39 8.94 -17.12 -22.72
C GLU A 39 7.50 -17.35 -23.25
N ARG A 40 6.62 -17.89 -22.38
CA ARG A 40 5.20 -18.09 -22.66
C ARG A 40 4.38 -17.59 -21.48
N PRO A 41 3.97 -16.33 -21.49
CA PRO A 41 3.11 -15.82 -20.45
C PRO A 41 1.76 -16.55 -20.49
N GLY A 42 1.26 -16.92 -19.29
CA GLY A 42 -0.08 -17.45 -19.14
C GLY A 42 -1.15 -16.41 -19.53
N ASN A 43 -2.41 -16.72 -19.27
CA ASN A 43 -3.52 -15.81 -19.52
C ASN A 43 -3.76 -14.77 -18.39
N ARG A 44 -2.93 -14.73 -17.36
CA ARG A 44 -3.00 -13.71 -16.32
C ARG A 44 -2.28 -12.43 -16.75
N ARG A 45 -2.94 -11.29 -16.51
CA ARG A 45 -2.35 -9.95 -16.71
C ARG A 45 -2.50 -9.15 -15.45
N MET A 46 -1.54 -8.29 -15.19
CA MET A 46 -1.59 -7.37 -14.07
C MET A 46 -2.57 -6.25 -14.39
N ALA A 47 -3.61 -6.13 -13.57
CA ALA A 47 -4.45 -4.95 -13.51
C ALA A 47 -4.05 -4.12 -12.28
N THR A 48 -3.97 -2.82 -12.42
CA THR A 48 -3.79 -1.91 -11.30
C THR A 48 -5.05 -1.08 -11.12
N LEU A 49 -5.61 -1.12 -9.91
CA LEU A 49 -6.74 -0.30 -9.50
C LEU A 49 -6.22 0.91 -8.73
N GLY A 50 -6.55 2.11 -9.18
CA GLY A 50 -6.34 3.35 -8.46
C GLY A 50 -7.62 3.87 -7.84
N CYS A 51 -7.48 4.56 -6.70
CA CYS A 51 -8.56 5.30 -6.07
C CYS A 51 -8.02 6.61 -5.50
N VAL A 52 -8.73 7.71 -5.79
CA VAL A 52 -8.50 9.01 -5.15
C VAL A 52 -9.75 9.38 -4.38
N TYR A 53 -9.59 9.74 -3.11
CA TYR A 53 -10.68 10.15 -2.22
C TYR A 53 -10.19 11.14 -1.18
N SER A 54 -11.11 11.86 -0.54
CA SER A 54 -10.78 12.67 0.62
C SER A 54 -11.42 12.12 1.90
N VAL A 55 -10.84 12.47 3.04
CA VAL A 55 -11.32 12.03 4.35
C VAL A 55 -10.93 13.05 5.42
N ASP A 56 -11.76 13.20 6.45
CA ASP A 56 -11.43 14.04 7.60
C ASP A 56 -10.44 13.36 8.54
N ARG A 57 -9.76 14.15 9.36
CA ARG A 57 -8.75 13.63 10.29
C ARG A 57 -9.40 12.77 11.37
N PHE A 58 -8.80 11.60 11.61
CA PHE A 58 -9.20 10.70 12.68
C PHE A 58 -7.96 10.19 13.42
N VAL A 59 -7.60 10.87 14.49
CA VAL A 59 -6.39 10.55 15.27
C VAL A 59 -6.66 9.35 16.17
N ARG A 60 -5.81 8.34 16.07
CA ARG A 60 -5.86 7.12 16.91
C ARG A 60 -4.50 6.81 17.49
N THR A 61 -4.48 6.18 18.68
CA THR A 61 -3.23 5.65 19.23
C THR A 61 -2.84 4.33 18.54
N PRO A 62 -1.55 3.93 18.60
CA PRO A 62 -1.12 2.61 18.12
C PRO A 62 -1.95 1.45 18.69
N GLU A 63 -2.31 1.54 19.97
CA GLU A 63 -3.10 0.53 20.68
C GLU A 63 -4.52 0.42 20.09
N GLN A 64 -5.16 1.54 19.80
CA GLN A 64 -6.48 1.58 19.17
C GLN A 64 -6.45 0.99 17.75
N ILE A 65 -5.37 1.26 16.99
CA ILE A 65 -5.20 0.70 15.64
C ILE A 65 -5.03 -0.82 15.73
N VAL A 66 -4.14 -1.31 16.59
CA VAL A 66 -3.90 -2.74 16.74
C VAL A 66 -5.14 -3.46 17.26
N SER A 67 -5.80 -2.92 18.30
CA SER A 67 -7.07 -3.48 18.81
C SER A 67 -8.12 -3.61 17.70
N ALA A 68 -8.22 -2.63 16.81
CA ALA A 68 -9.15 -2.68 15.68
C ALA A 68 -8.83 -3.79 14.66
N LEU A 69 -7.55 -4.16 14.50
CA LEU A 69 -7.12 -5.26 13.61
C LEU A 69 -7.43 -6.66 14.18
N PHE A 70 -7.52 -6.78 15.52
CA PHE A 70 -7.81 -8.04 16.22
C PHE A 70 -9.28 -8.16 16.65
N ARG A 71 -10.06 -7.10 16.45
CA ARG A 71 -11.47 -7.08 16.86
C ARG A 71 -12.29 -8.03 16.01
N ASP A 72 -13.15 -8.81 16.67
CA ASP A 72 -14.15 -9.60 15.96
C ASP A 72 -15.21 -8.68 15.33
N ALA A 73 -15.54 -8.88 14.06
CA ALA A 73 -16.48 -8.02 13.35
C ALA A 73 -17.86 -7.96 14.02
N ALA A 74 -18.24 -9.03 14.76
CA ALA A 74 -19.49 -9.10 15.53
C ALA A 74 -19.50 -8.23 16.80
N GLU A 75 -18.32 -7.89 17.33
CA GLU A 75 -18.17 -7.12 18.59
C GLU A 75 -17.86 -5.64 18.34
N SER A 76 -17.69 -5.25 17.06
CA SER A 76 -17.37 -3.87 16.73
C SER A 76 -18.57 -2.96 16.92
N GLN A 77 -18.53 -2.12 17.95
CA GLN A 77 -19.37 -0.94 17.99
C GLN A 77 -18.99 0.00 16.84
N PRO A 78 -19.96 0.68 16.19
CA PRO A 78 -19.63 1.69 15.20
C PRO A 78 -18.78 2.77 15.88
N GLU A 79 -17.52 2.88 15.50
CA GLU A 79 -16.72 4.04 15.84
C GLU A 79 -17.22 5.22 15.00
N ASP A 80 -17.18 6.42 15.56
CA ASP A 80 -17.48 7.67 14.86
C ASP A 80 -16.33 8.01 13.90
N ARG A 81 -16.14 7.17 12.90
CA ARG A 81 -15.08 7.29 11.89
C ARG A 81 -15.56 8.17 10.75
N PRO A 82 -14.73 9.11 10.29
CA PRO A 82 -15.07 9.88 9.10
C PRO A 82 -15.17 8.95 7.89
N GLU A 83 -16.21 9.16 7.10
CA GLU A 83 -16.39 8.46 5.85
C GLU A 83 -15.48 9.05 4.76
N ALA A 84 -14.91 8.18 3.93
CA ALA A 84 -14.19 8.61 2.75
C ALA A 84 -15.16 9.15 1.70
N ARG A 85 -14.92 10.41 1.25
CA ARG A 85 -15.77 11.16 0.34
C ARG A 85 -15.22 11.10 -1.09
N PHE A 86 -16.11 11.21 -2.07
CA PHE A 86 -15.75 11.34 -3.49
C PHE A 86 -14.71 10.33 -3.95
N LYS A 87 -15.00 9.05 -3.72
CA LYS A 87 -14.12 7.94 -4.14
C LYS A 87 -14.17 7.78 -5.65
N HIS A 88 -13.17 8.26 -6.34
CA HIS A 88 -12.98 8.04 -7.77
C HIS A 88 -12.11 6.81 -7.98
N TYR A 89 -12.61 5.83 -8.72
CA TYR A 89 -11.91 4.58 -9.02
C TYR A 89 -11.66 4.43 -10.51
N ARG A 90 -10.47 3.95 -10.85
CA ARG A 90 -10.16 3.50 -12.20
C ARG A 90 -9.19 2.33 -12.18
N ALA A 91 -9.38 1.39 -13.09
CA ALA A 91 -8.49 0.26 -13.26
C ALA A 91 -7.90 0.25 -14.66
N PHE A 92 -6.63 -0.10 -14.75
CA PHE A 92 -5.90 -0.21 -16.01
C PHE A 92 -5.23 -1.56 -16.12
N PHE A 93 -5.21 -2.10 -17.31
CA PHE A 93 -4.21 -3.08 -17.73
C PHE A 93 -2.99 -2.38 -18.29
N ALA A 94 -1.93 -3.14 -18.55
CA ALA A 94 -0.80 -2.62 -19.30
C ALA A 94 -1.25 -2.23 -20.71
N ASP A 95 -0.75 -1.10 -21.21
CA ASP A 95 -0.98 -0.64 -22.56
C ASP A 95 0.13 -1.14 -23.49
N ALA A 96 -0.22 -1.52 -24.71
CA ALA A 96 0.73 -1.98 -25.72
C ALA A 96 1.63 -0.85 -26.25
N GLY A 97 1.26 0.39 -25.97
CA GLY A 97 1.88 1.55 -26.60
C GLY A 97 1.37 1.75 -28.03
N GLU A 98 1.59 2.94 -28.56
CA GLU A 98 1.39 3.21 -30.00
C GLU A 98 2.60 2.75 -30.80
N ASP A 99 2.48 2.67 -32.12
CA ASP A 99 3.53 2.22 -33.04
C ASP A 99 4.87 2.93 -32.76
N GLY A 100 5.86 2.14 -32.31
CA GLY A 100 7.20 2.62 -32.00
C GLY A 100 7.44 3.06 -30.53
N CYS A 101 6.42 3.02 -29.67
CA CYS A 101 6.54 3.29 -28.25
C CYS A 101 6.63 1.99 -27.44
N ASP A 102 7.38 2.01 -26.31
CA ASP A 102 7.42 0.90 -25.37
C ASP A 102 6.06 0.71 -24.67
N ALA A 103 5.75 -0.54 -24.37
CA ALA A 103 4.56 -0.87 -23.61
C ALA A 103 4.60 -0.26 -22.19
N VAL A 104 3.46 0.31 -21.76
CA VAL A 104 3.33 1.01 -20.48
C VAL A 104 2.74 0.06 -19.42
N PRO A 105 3.44 -0.19 -18.31
CA PRO A 105 2.89 -0.99 -17.21
C PRO A 105 1.63 -0.36 -16.61
N SER A 106 0.65 -1.18 -16.20
CA SER A 106 -0.63 -0.72 -15.62
C SER A 106 -0.47 0.25 -14.44
N ALA A 107 0.60 0.10 -13.64
CA ALA A 107 0.90 1.00 -12.54
C ALA A 107 1.10 2.45 -13.01
N TYR A 108 1.82 2.66 -14.10
CA TYR A 108 2.08 4.00 -14.64
C TYR A 108 0.80 4.64 -15.21
N SER A 109 0.01 3.90 -16.00
CA SER A 109 -1.28 4.42 -16.49
C SER A 109 -2.24 4.77 -15.35
N THR A 110 -2.23 3.95 -14.28
CA THR A 110 -3.03 4.21 -13.09
C THR A 110 -2.57 5.48 -12.36
N TRP A 111 -1.26 5.62 -12.14
CA TRP A 111 -0.71 6.79 -11.43
C TRP A 111 -0.76 8.06 -12.26
N ALA A 112 -0.63 7.99 -13.58
CA ALA A 112 -0.85 9.16 -14.45
C ALA A 112 -2.28 9.70 -14.28
N TRP A 113 -3.30 8.83 -14.34
CA TRP A 113 -4.68 9.24 -14.08
C TRP A 113 -4.88 9.76 -12.65
N MET A 114 -4.29 9.09 -11.64
CA MET A 114 -4.41 9.54 -10.25
C MET A 114 -3.73 10.90 -10.01
N ALA A 115 -2.62 11.17 -10.69
CA ALA A 115 -1.94 12.47 -10.62
C ALA A 115 -2.83 13.60 -11.17
N GLU A 116 -3.54 13.38 -12.27
CA GLU A 116 -4.55 14.31 -12.81
C GLU A 116 -5.68 14.55 -11.77
N GLU A 117 -6.21 13.49 -11.17
CA GLU A 117 -7.25 13.60 -10.13
C GLU A 117 -6.75 14.35 -8.89
N VAL A 118 -5.54 14.07 -8.43
CA VAL A 118 -4.92 14.77 -7.30
C VAL A 118 -4.72 16.24 -7.62
N ALA A 119 -4.17 16.56 -8.79
CA ALA A 119 -3.94 17.95 -9.21
C ALA A 119 -5.25 18.75 -9.34
N ALA A 120 -6.32 18.10 -9.82
CA ALA A 120 -7.63 18.74 -9.99
C ALA A 120 -8.38 18.98 -8.66
N ARG A 121 -8.07 18.21 -7.61
CA ARG A 121 -8.82 18.17 -6.34
C ARG A 121 -8.07 18.76 -5.15
N HIS A 122 -6.74 18.78 -5.21
CA HIS A 122 -5.91 19.25 -4.10
C HIS A 122 -6.21 20.71 -3.74
N GLN A 123 -6.27 20.99 -2.45
CA GLN A 123 -6.45 22.33 -1.91
C GLN A 123 -5.19 22.78 -1.16
N SER A 124 -4.95 24.09 -1.16
CA SER A 124 -3.81 24.67 -0.44
C SER A 124 -3.78 24.24 1.03
N GLY A 125 -2.65 23.70 1.48
CA GLY A 125 -2.46 23.21 2.85
C GLY A 125 -3.13 21.85 3.16
N GLN A 126 -3.83 21.23 2.20
CA GLN A 126 -4.40 19.89 2.38
C GLN A 126 -3.30 18.83 2.24
N PRO A 127 -3.05 17.98 3.25
CA PRO A 127 -2.10 16.88 3.13
C PRO A 127 -2.47 15.90 2.02
N ILE A 128 -1.46 15.46 1.27
CA ILE A 128 -1.58 14.38 0.29
C ILE A 128 -1.00 13.12 0.90
N VAL A 129 -1.76 12.03 0.92
CA VAL A 129 -1.33 10.72 1.40
C VAL A 129 -1.28 9.75 0.24
N ARG A 130 -0.10 9.15 0.00
CA ARG A 130 0.06 8.01 -0.91
C ARG A 130 0.03 6.73 -0.07
N LEU A 131 -1.03 5.92 -0.22
CA LEU A 131 -1.26 4.71 0.57
C LEU A 131 -1.20 3.47 -0.31
N MET A 132 -0.19 2.62 -0.14
CA MET A 132 0.00 1.41 -0.94
C MET A 132 0.60 0.27 -0.14
N ASP A 133 0.64 -0.92 -0.75
CA ASP A 133 1.46 -2.03 -0.27
C ASP A 133 2.96 -1.81 -0.57
N GLY A 134 3.81 -2.81 -0.26
CA GLY A 134 5.25 -2.73 -0.50
C GLY A 134 5.70 -3.05 -1.94
N GLN A 135 4.81 -3.05 -2.93
CA GLN A 135 5.16 -3.32 -4.32
C GLN A 135 5.92 -2.14 -4.93
N LEU A 136 7.21 -2.29 -5.19
CA LEU A 136 8.09 -1.23 -5.67
C LEU A 136 7.56 -0.53 -6.93
N SER A 137 7.04 -1.30 -7.90
CA SER A 137 6.52 -0.71 -9.15
C SER A 137 5.37 0.27 -8.97
N LEU A 138 4.59 0.15 -7.88
CA LEU A 138 3.55 1.13 -7.54
C LEU A 138 4.16 2.43 -7.03
N TRP A 139 5.20 2.32 -6.18
CA TRP A 139 5.93 3.47 -5.63
C TRP A 139 6.74 4.21 -6.71
N ASP A 140 7.42 3.45 -7.59
CA ASP A 140 8.15 4.02 -8.72
C ASP A 140 7.23 4.78 -9.68
N ALA A 141 6.04 4.22 -9.97
CA ALA A 141 5.05 4.88 -10.80
C ALA A 141 4.44 6.13 -10.11
N ALA A 142 4.21 6.07 -8.79
CA ALA A 142 3.75 7.22 -8.02
C ALA A 142 4.76 8.37 -8.05
N GLU A 143 6.03 8.05 -7.87
CA GLU A 143 7.09 9.03 -7.93
C GLU A 143 7.20 9.66 -9.33
N ALA A 144 7.24 8.82 -10.38
CA ALA A 144 7.38 9.30 -11.75
C ALA A 144 6.20 10.18 -12.23
N CYS A 145 4.96 9.87 -11.78
CA CYS A 145 3.77 10.57 -12.28
C CYS A 145 3.36 11.77 -11.42
N LEU A 146 3.79 11.84 -10.14
CA LEU A 146 3.34 12.88 -9.23
C LEU A 146 4.45 13.86 -8.81
N SER A 147 5.73 13.58 -9.12
CA SER A 147 6.88 14.38 -8.67
C SER A 147 6.78 15.84 -9.06
N ASP A 148 6.53 16.14 -10.33
CA ASP A 148 6.48 17.52 -10.86
C ASP A 148 5.38 18.34 -10.16
N PHE A 149 4.22 17.72 -9.91
CA PHE A 149 3.14 18.35 -9.16
C PHE A 149 3.54 18.62 -7.71
N VAL A 150 4.14 17.63 -7.05
CA VAL A 150 4.62 17.74 -5.66
C VAL A 150 5.72 18.82 -5.55
N GLU A 151 6.67 18.85 -6.46
CA GLU A 151 7.71 19.90 -6.50
C GLU A 151 7.09 21.28 -6.63
N THR A 152 6.11 21.45 -7.52
CA THR A 152 5.39 22.71 -7.69
C THR A 152 4.70 23.13 -6.39
N LEU A 153 4.05 22.21 -5.69
CA LEU A 153 3.42 22.49 -4.39
C LEU A 153 4.45 22.90 -3.32
N LEU A 154 5.56 22.18 -3.22
CA LEU A 154 6.61 22.47 -2.23
C LEU A 154 7.34 23.79 -2.49
N VAL A 155 7.44 24.21 -3.74
CA VAL A 155 7.95 25.56 -4.11
C VAL A 155 6.98 26.63 -3.65
N ALA A 156 5.66 26.41 -3.84
CA ALA A 156 4.63 27.37 -3.44
C ALA A 156 4.42 27.40 -1.92
N ASP A 157 4.46 26.24 -1.25
CA ASP A 157 4.31 26.08 0.18
C ASP A 157 5.29 25.00 0.72
N PRO A 158 6.45 25.37 1.27
CA PRO A 158 7.41 24.43 1.84
C PRO A 158 6.88 23.62 3.04
N THR A 159 5.74 24.01 3.61
CA THR A 159 5.08 23.27 4.71
C THR A 159 4.08 22.23 4.24
N GLN A 160 3.86 22.15 2.92
CA GLN A 160 2.95 21.16 2.32
C GLN A 160 3.35 19.74 2.70
N LEU A 161 2.39 18.97 3.19
CA LEU A 161 2.63 17.59 3.60
C LEU A 161 2.28 16.62 2.46
N VAL A 162 3.29 15.87 2.01
CA VAL A 162 3.11 14.67 1.17
C VAL A 162 3.66 13.48 1.93
N VAL A 163 2.81 12.50 2.24
CA VAL A 163 3.14 11.41 3.16
C VAL A 163 2.94 10.07 2.50
N ASP A 164 3.99 9.25 2.49
CA ASP A 164 3.94 7.85 2.07
C ASP A 164 3.58 6.95 3.25
N ILE A 165 2.52 6.19 3.11
CA ILE A 165 2.06 5.25 4.13
C ILE A 165 1.99 3.84 3.55
N LEU A 166 2.68 2.91 4.20
CA LEU A 166 2.55 1.49 3.89
C LEU A 166 1.25 0.95 4.50
N ASP A 167 0.46 0.21 3.70
CA ASP A 167 -0.80 -0.39 4.17
C ASP A 167 -0.56 -1.33 5.36
N ILE A 168 -1.15 -0.98 6.51
CA ILE A 168 -1.04 -1.74 7.76
C ILE A 168 -1.63 -3.16 7.65
N VAL A 169 -2.61 -3.39 6.77
CA VAL A 169 -3.18 -4.73 6.54
C VAL A 169 -2.14 -5.64 5.89
N HIS A 170 -1.38 -5.10 4.92
CA HIS A 170 -0.26 -5.83 4.31
C HIS A 170 0.88 -6.06 5.31
N VAL A 171 1.24 -5.05 6.12
CA VAL A 171 2.22 -5.21 7.22
C VAL A 171 1.78 -6.32 8.17
N SER A 172 0.52 -6.31 8.61
CA SER A 172 -0.06 -7.34 9.47
C SER A 172 0.04 -8.74 8.83
N SER A 173 -0.24 -8.87 7.53
CA SER A 173 -0.16 -10.15 6.83
C SER A 173 1.24 -10.76 6.86
N TYR A 174 2.29 -9.95 6.74
CA TYR A 174 3.68 -10.40 6.87
C TYR A 174 4.05 -10.75 8.31
N ALA A 175 3.56 -9.98 9.30
CA ALA A 175 3.73 -10.32 10.71
C ALA A 175 3.10 -11.69 11.04
N TRP A 176 1.89 -11.97 10.54
CA TRP A 176 1.23 -13.26 10.68
C TRP A 176 1.98 -14.41 10.01
N LYS A 177 2.55 -14.22 8.83
CA LYS A 177 3.39 -15.22 8.14
C LYS A 177 4.60 -15.59 8.99
N ALA A 178 5.26 -14.60 9.59
CA ALA A 178 6.39 -14.82 10.48
C ALA A 178 5.96 -15.51 11.79
N ALA A 179 4.85 -15.07 12.41
CA ALA A 179 4.32 -15.66 13.63
C ALA A 179 4.02 -17.16 13.47
N LYS A 180 3.36 -17.56 12.37
CA LYS A 180 3.07 -18.96 12.04
C LYS A 180 4.34 -19.81 11.85
N ALA A 181 5.42 -19.21 11.37
CA ALA A 181 6.70 -19.91 11.22
C ALA A 181 7.42 -20.09 12.55
N LEU A 182 7.28 -19.12 13.49
CA LEU A 182 7.95 -19.10 14.79
C LEU A 182 7.18 -19.89 15.88
N TYR A 183 5.85 -19.90 15.84
CA TYR A 183 5.03 -20.42 16.92
C TYR A 183 3.96 -21.41 16.43
N GLY A 184 3.80 -22.52 17.14
CA GLY A 184 2.79 -23.55 16.83
C GLY A 184 1.39 -23.21 17.35
N HIS A 185 1.29 -22.47 18.46
CA HIS A 185 0.02 -22.16 19.12
C HIS A 185 -0.50 -20.79 18.72
N LYS A 186 -1.82 -20.71 18.46
CA LYS A 186 -2.49 -19.49 17.98
C LYS A 186 -2.30 -18.32 18.95
N GLU A 187 -2.44 -18.54 20.24
CA GLU A 187 -2.28 -17.50 21.27
C GLU A 187 -0.89 -16.84 21.24
N HIS A 188 0.18 -17.64 21.04
CA HIS A 188 1.54 -17.10 20.91
C HIS A 188 1.73 -16.34 19.61
N GLN A 189 1.06 -16.76 18.51
CA GLN A 189 1.08 -16.05 17.24
C GLN A 189 0.40 -14.70 17.37
N GLU A 190 -0.79 -14.65 17.98
CA GLU A 190 -1.56 -13.42 18.21
C GLU A 190 -0.76 -12.42 19.06
N ALA A 191 -0.26 -12.85 20.22
CA ALA A 191 0.56 -12.00 21.09
C ALA A 191 1.82 -11.47 20.39
N PHE A 192 2.46 -12.31 19.56
CA PHE A 192 3.61 -11.90 18.78
C PHE A 192 3.23 -10.82 17.75
N VAL A 193 2.17 -11.03 16.98
CA VAL A 193 1.74 -10.07 15.94
C VAL A 193 1.33 -8.75 16.57
N GLU A 194 0.56 -8.79 17.65
CA GLU A 194 0.14 -7.60 18.39
C GLU A 194 1.33 -6.77 18.87
N ASP A 195 2.30 -7.38 19.56
CA ASP A 195 3.50 -6.71 20.02
C ASP A 195 4.31 -6.12 18.85
N ARG A 196 4.45 -6.86 17.74
CA ARG A 196 5.23 -6.36 16.60
C ARG A 196 4.55 -5.21 15.88
N LEU A 197 3.23 -5.24 15.71
CA LEU A 197 2.48 -4.14 15.12
C LEU A 197 2.52 -2.88 15.99
N LEU A 198 2.34 -3.03 17.31
CA LEU A 198 2.48 -1.89 18.25
C LEU A 198 3.84 -1.22 18.12
N ARG A 199 4.92 -2.00 18.10
CA ARG A 199 6.28 -1.48 17.97
C ARG A 199 6.54 -0.84 16.60
N ILE A 200 6.00 -1.42 15.52
CA ILE A 200 6.07 -0.82 14.18
C ILE A 200 5.37 0.54 14.17
N LEU A 201 4.16 0.63 14.70
CA LEU A 201 3.39 1.89 14.78
C LEU A 201 4.04 2.95 15.69
N ARG A 202 4.94 2.54 16.59
CA ARG A 202 5.79 3.42 17.41
C ARG A 202 7.11 3.79 16.74
N GLY A 203 7.33 3.40 15.48
CA GLY A 203 8.55 3.69 14.72
C GLY A 203 9.74 2.76 14.99
N GLU A 204 9.55 1.64 15.70
CA GLU A 204 10.62 0.70 16.08
C GLU A 204 10.89 -0.39 15.04
N VAL A 205 10.65 -0.14 13.75
CA VAL A 205 10.69 -1.13 12.67
C VAL A 205 11.99 -1.93 12.66
N LEU A 206 13.15 -1.26 12.69
CA LEU A 206 14.45 -1.93 12.65
C LEU A 206 14.72 -2.79 13.90
N GLY A 207 14.20 -2.35 15.06
CA GLY A 207 14.22 -3.13 16.29
C GLY A 207 13.40 -4.41 16.20
N VAL A 208 12.22 -4.33 15.57
CA VAL A 208 11.35 -5.47 15.27
C VAL A 208 12.05 -6.47 14.36
N VAL A 209 12.64 -6.01 13.25
CA VAL A 209 13.40 -6.84 12.30
C VAL A 209 14.54 -7.58 13.00
N LYS A 210 15.36 -6.85 13.77
CA LYS A 210 16.47 -7.44 14.54
C LYS A 210 16.00 -8.52 15.54
N GLY A 211 14.89 -8.23 16.23
CA GLY A 211 14.28 -9.17 17.18
C GLY A 211 13.78 -10.45 16.48
N MET A 212 13.10 -10.33 15.35
CA MET A 212 12.58 -11.46 14.58
C MET A 212 13.72 -12.36 14.06
N ARG A 213 14.78 -11.78 13.49
CA ARG A 213 15.96 -12.51 13.02
C ARG A 213 16.64 -13.25 14.18
N ARG A 214 16.76 -12.60 15.36
CA ARG A 214 17.32 -13.22 16.56
C ARG A 214 16.52 -14.44 17.03
N ILE A 215 15.19 -14.34 17.09
CA ILE A 215 14.32 -15.45 17.48
C ILE A 215 14.48 -16.61 16.48
N ALA A 216 14.47 -16.35 15.18
CA ALA A 216 14.66 -17.38 14.15
C ALA A 216 15.97 -18.14 14.32
N THR A 217 17.08 -17.43 14.62
CA THR A 217 18.39 -18.00 14.89
C THR A 217 18.38 -18.84 16.17
N GLN A 218 17.82 -18.32 17.25
CA GLN A 218 17.74 -19.04 18.54
C GLN A 218 16.93 -20.34 18.45
N GLN A 219 15.87 -20.35 17.63
CA GLN A 219 15.06 -21.55 17.39
C GLN A 219 15.68 -22.47 16.34
N GLY A 220 16.79 -22.12 15.72
CA GLY A 220 17.45 -22.92 14.68
C GLY A 220 16.56 -23.15 13.46
N LEU A 221 15.72 -22.17 13.08
CA LEU A 221 14.80 -22.31 11.94
C LEU A 221 15.57 -22.59 10.64
N LYS A 222 14.98 -23.46 9.81
CA LYS A 222 15.51 -23.84 8.49
C LYS A 222 14.40 -23.92 7.44
N GLY A 223 14.77 -24.02 6.15
CA GLY A 223 13.84 -24.21 5.05
C GLY A 223 12.75 -23.14 4.96
N GLU A 224 11.52 -23.56 4.69
CA GLU A 224 10.39 -22.63 4.47
C GLU A 224 10.05 -21.77 5.70
N LYS A 225 10.27 -22.27 6.93
CA LYS A 225 10.05 -21.46 8.12
C LYS A 225 11.03 -20.28 8.22
N LEU A 226 12.32 -20.53 8.00
CA LEU A 226 13.32 -19.46 7.97
C LEU A 226 13.03 -18.48 6.82
N LYS A 227 12.67 -18.99 5.65
CA LYS A 227 12.30 -18.17 4.50
C LYS A 227 11.13 -17.25 4.79
N ALA A 228 10.07 -17.73 5.46
CA ALA A 228 8.92 -16.92 5.83
C ALA A 228 9.30 -15.75 6.75
N VAL A 229 10.11 -16.00 7.80
CA VAL A 229 10.60 -14.96 8.69
C VAL A 229 11.52 -13.98 7.95
N THR A 230 12.43 -14.48 7.13
CA THR A 230 13.36 -13.63 6.34
C THR A 230 12.59 -12.74 5.37
N THR A 231 11.58 -13.27 4.69
CA THR A 231 10.72 -12.50 3.77
C THR A 231 10.00 -11.36 4.52
N ALA A 232 9.43 -11.63 5.69
CA ALA A 232 8.79 -10.60 6.49
C ALA A 232 9.79 -9.53 6.97
N CYS A 233 10.98 -9.95 7.44
CA CYS A 233 12.05 -9.03 7.85
C CYS A 233 12.48 -8.12 6.70
N ASN A 234 12.72 -8.68 5.53
CA ASN A 234 13.13 -7.91 4.35
C ASN A 234 12.02 -6.94 3.90
N TYR A 235 10.75 -7.38 3.94
CA TYR A 235 9.62 -6.51 3.65
C TYR A 235 9.57 -5.30 4.58
N PHE A 236 9.71 -5.51 5.89
CA PHE A 236 9.70 -4.40 6.87
C PHE A 236 10.92 -3.49 6.71
N GLU A 237 12.09 -4.05 6.49
CA GLU A 237 13.34 -3.29 6.33
C GLU A 237 13.30 -2.39 5.07
N ASN A 238 12.86 -2.96 3.94
CA ASN A 238 12.78 -2.24 2.66
C ASN A 238 11.71 -1.12 2.66
N ASN A 239 10.72 -1.21 3.53
CA ASN A 239 9.63 -0.24 3.63
C ASN A 239 9.66 0.59 4.92
N ALA A 240 10.76 0.56 5.68
CA ALA A 240 10.84 1.21 7.00
C ALA A 240 10.56 2.72 6.95
N SER A 241 10.92 3.41 5.87
CA SER A 241 10.65 4.83 5.68
C SER A 241 9.16 5.18 5.58
N ARG A 242 8.31 4.23 5.16
CA ARG A 242 6.87 4.36 4.98
C ARG A 242 6.04 3.82 6.17
N MET A 243 6.73 3.41 7.24
CA MET A 243 6.14 2.87 8.48
C MET A 243 6.47 3.76 9.68
N ARG A 244 6.40 5.09 9.50
CA ARG A 244 6.70 6.08 10.56
C ARG A 244 5.41 6.71 11.05
#